data_b653cffaa3c9533240f8c9a0e4c825bd
#
_entry.id   b653cffaa3c9533240f8c9a0e4c825bd
#
_cell.length_a   1.000
_cell.length_b   1.000
_cell.length_c   1.000
_cell.angle_alpha   90.00
_cell.angle_beta   90.00
_cell.angle_gamma   90.00
#
_symmetry.space_group_name_H-M   'P 1'
#
loop_
_entity.id
_entity.type
_entity.pdbx_description
1 polymer ?
#
loop_
_entity_poly.entity_id
_entity_poly.type
_entity_poly.pdbx_seq_one_letter_code
_entity_poly.pdbx_strand_id
1 'polypeptide(L)'
;MTDNNSHRTTRRDLLKGLAATSVATAAAAHPLVPAETVAAVEQQAAPAGNGTVTSELIQQTEWITGLKLEPAQREAIATTLERTMRGVEALRLVPLANEIPPAIQFHTAAHQPVEGRVDRPNATFKLPEDGPKDLPPPDDLAFAPVYQLARLIREKKISSVELTTLALNRLKKSDPQLLAVTSLTEELAMRQAQRADEELAAGKYRGPLHGIPWGAKDLIAVPGYPTTWGAPQFREQRFERPATVVQRLEEAGAVLTCKLAVGALAWGDDWYGGVTKNPWNLKEGASGSSAGSCSATAAGLLPFTLGSETLGSIVSPCTRCGVTGLRPTFGRVSRSGCMTLAWSMDKVGPIARSVYDCGLVFAAIHGADGKDEAAIDRPFAWPLVEDMQRLRVGYVENGRDVGKREELKVLRELGVELIPIELPGSNFPVAPLTMILEVEAATAFDDLTRSGNTEGLNRWPDVFRKAEFVTAVEYLRANRLRTLVMREMENVMRQVDLYVGGNDLVITNLTGHPTVVLPNGFEQRDGVRVPTSLTFTGRLFGEAALLTVAEAYQRATNVHLQRPPVIAD
;
A
#
# COMPACT_ATOMS: atom_id res chain seq x y z
N MET A 1 -36.25 -7.93 -54.88
CA MET A 1 -35.65 -9.24 -54.60
C MET A 1 -34.15 -9.03 -54.55
N THR A 2 -33.61 -8.77 -53.39
CA THR A 2 -32.19 -8.72 -53.11
C THR A 2 -31.98 -9.29 -51.71
N ASP A 3 -31.44 -10.47 -51.67
CA ASP A 3 -31.09 -11.21 -50.46
C ASP A 3 -29.94 -10.53 -49.72
N ASN A 4 -30.15 -10.30 -48.48
CA ASN A 4 -29.13 -9.78 -47.53
C ASN A 4 -28.69 -10.93 -46.62
N ASN A 5 -27.59 -11.58 -46.98
CA ASN A 5 -27.03 -12.73 -46.25
C ASN A 5 -25.92 -12.22 -45.30
N SER A 6 -26.26 -11.95 -44.07
CA SER A 6 -25.31 -11.63 -43.01
C SER A 6 -24.66 -12.91 -42.49
N HIS A 7 -23.39 -13.11 -42.79
CA HIS A 7 -22.60 -14.21 -42.23
C HIS A 7 -22.40 -14.07 -40.73
N ARG A 8 -23.13 -14.84 -39.95
CA ARG A 8 -22.83 -15.09 -38.52
C ARG A 8 -21.71 -16.12 -38.44
N THR A 9 -20.51 -15.68 -38.08
CA THR A 9 -19.40 -16.60 -37.74
C THR A 9 -19.78 -17.35 -36.47
N THR A 10 -19.89 -18.66 -36.54
CA THR A 10 -20.25 -19.51 -35.41
C THR A 10 -19.01 -19.94 -34.63
N ARG A 11 -19.20 -20.25 -33.33
CA ARG A 11 -18.17 -20.80 -32.44
C ARG A 11 -17.41 -22.00 -33.06
N ARG A 12 -18.04 -22.69 -34.01
CA ARG A 12 -17.50 -23.85 -34.74
C ARG A 12 -16.50 -23.45 -35.82
N ASP A 13 -16.63 -22.26 -36.39
CA ASP A 13 -15.73 -21.75 -37.43
C ASP A 13 -14.43 -21.21 -36.84
N LEU A 14 -14.50 -20.67 -35.60
CA LEU A 14 -13.32 -20.25 -34.82
C LEU A 14 -12.44 -21.47 -34.43
N LEU A 15 -13.08 -22.59 -34.09
CA LEU A 15 -12.38 -23.83 -33.70
C LEU A 15 -11.74 -24.59 -34.87
N LYS A 16 -12.24 -24.39 -36.11
CA LYS A 16 -11.66 -25.03 -37.29
C LYS A 16 -10.38 -24.34 -37.78
N GLY A 17 -10.17 -23.06 -37.47
CA GLY A 17 -8.94 -22.33 -37.74
C GLY A 17 -7.75 -22.74 -36.87
N LEU A 18 -7.99 -23.39 -35.73
CA LEU A 18 -6.96 -23.81 -34.78
C LEU A 18 -6.47 -25.28 -34.95
N ALA A 19 -7.02 -26.03 -35.92
CA ALA A 19 -6.78 -27.48 -36.02
C ALA A 19 -5.74 -27.90 -37.07
N ALA A 20 -5.00 -26.98 -37.69
CA ALA A 20 -4.01 -27.32 -38.71
C ALA A 20 -2.63 -26.78 -38.38
N THR A 21 -1.96 -27.36 -37.39
CA THR A 21 -0.50 -27.60 -37.37
C THR A 21 -0.17 -28.48 -36.16
N SER A 22 0.12 -29.73 -36.44
CA SER A 22 0.55 -30.74 -35.48
C SER A 22 2.07 -30.90 -35.48
N VAL A 23 2.60 -31.07 -34.27
CA VAL A 23 3.78 -31.84 -33.86
C VAL A 23 5.16 -31.26 -34.22
N ALA A 24 5.81 -30.67 -33.21
CA ALA A 24 7.22 -30.93 -32.90
C ALA A 24 7.48 -30.59 -31.43
N THR A 25 7.94 -31.57 -30.69
CA THR A 25 8.36 -31.55 -29.31
C THR A 25 9.57 -30.62 -29.07
N ALA A 26 9.41 -29.59 -28.25
CA ALA A 26 10.50 -28.99 -27.47
C ALA A 26 9.88 -28.24 -26.28
N ALA A 27 10.38 -28.48 -25.07
CA ALA A 27 9.99 -27.78 -23.86
C ALA A 27 10.40 -26.31 -23.96
N ALA A 28 9.47 -25.45 -24.38
CA ALA A 28 9.59 -24.01 -24.36
C ALA A 28 8.35 -23.44 -23.65
N ALA A 29 8.60 -22.54 -22.72
CA ALA A 29 7.54 -21.82 -22.02
C ALA A 29 6.60 -21.17 -23.04
N HIS A 30 5.35 -21.59 -23.07
CA HIS A 30 4.35 -20.98 -23.94
C HIS A 30 3.96 -19.60 -23.39
N PRO A 31 3.96 -18.54 -24.22
CA PRO A 31 3.27 -17.30 -23.87
C PRO A 31 1.77 -17.61 -23.74
N LEU A 32 1.18 -17.30 -22.61
CA LEU A 32 -0.18 -17.70 -22.25
C LEU A 32 -1.27 -17.00 -23.07
N VAL A 33 -0.97 -15.88 -23.75
CA VAL A 33 -1.85 -15.19 -24.71
C VAL A 33 -1.00 -14.34 -25.67
N PRO A 34 -1.19 -14.36 -27.00
CA PRO A 34 -0.51 -13.46 -27.92
C PRO A 34 -0.92 -12.00 -27.71
N ALA A 35 0.03 -11.06 -27.75
CA ALA A 35 -0.21 -9.62 -27.56
C ALA A 35 -1.23 -9.04 -28.56
N GLU A 36 -1.30 -9.59 -29.76
CA GLU A 36 -2.29 -9.21 -30.80
C GLU A 36 -3.74 -9.49 -30.36
N THR A 37 -3.95 -10.43 -29.43
CA THR A 37 -5.29 -10.79 -28.94
C THR A 37 -5.83 -9.73 -27.99
N VAL A 38 -4.99 -9.03 -27.25
CA VAL A 38 -5.42 -8.01 -26.26
C VAL A 38 -5.76 -6.69 -26.95
N ALA A 39 -4.94 -6.24 -27.90
CA ALA A 39 -5.23 -5.05 -28.69
C ALA A 39 -6.51 -5.22 -29.55
N ALA A 40 -6.76 -6.44 -30.06
CA ALA A 40 -8.00 -6.78 -30.76
C ALA A 40 -9.21 -6.83 -29.83
N VAL A 41 -9.02 -7.20 -28.55
CA VAL A 41 -10.06 -7.28 -27.54
C VAL A 41 -10.53 -5.89 -27.08
N GLU A 42 -9.63 -4.92 -26.93
CA GLU A 42 -10.02 -3.54 -26.63
C GLU A 42 -10.74 -2.84 -27.80
N GLN A 43 -10.39 -3.20 -29.05
CA GLN A 43 -11.06 -2.67 -30.25
C GLN A 43 -12.35 -3.41 -30.64
N GLN A 44 -12.53 -4.66 -30.20
CA GLN A 44 -13.72 -5.46 -30.51
C GLN A 44 -14.79 -5.47 -29.41
N ALA A 45 -14.61 -4.76 -28.32
CA ALA A 45 -15.66 -4.51 -27.35
C ALA A 45 -16.72 -3.54 -27.92
N ALA A 46 -17.34 -3.93 -29.04
CA ALA A 46 -18.62 -3.39 -29.46
C ALA A 46 -19.69 -3.89 -28.48
N PRO A 47 -20.67 -3.08 -28.11
CA PRO A 47 -21.65 -3.42 -27.09
C PRO A 47 -22.48 -4.64 -27.52
N ALA A 48 -22.14 -5.81 -27.04
CA ALA A 48 -22.97 -6.99 -27.16
C ALA A 48 -23.90 -7.09 -25.95
N GLY A 49 -24.87 -6.25 -25.89
CA GLY A 49 -25.92 -6.30 -24.90
C GLY A 49 -26.88 -5.15 -25.15
N ASN A 50 -28.02 -5.43 -25.71
CA ASN A 50 -29.09 -4.49 -25.98
C ASN A 50 -29.72 -3.97 -24.67
N GLY A 51 -29.00 -3.19 -23.88
CA GLY A 51 -29.61 -2.55 -22.74
C GLY A 51 -28.64 -1.65 -21.97
N THR A 52 -28.84 -0.36 -22.04
CA THR A 52 -28.31 0.59 -21.06
C THR A 52 -28.81 0.17 -19.68
N VAL A 53 -27.92 0.08 -18.70
CA VAL A 53 -28.35 -0.15 -17.32
C VAL A 53 -29.13 1.06 -16.86
N THR A 54 -30.42 0.89 -16.58
CA THR A 54 -31.30 1.99 -16.16
C THR A 54 -31.68 1.89 -14.68
N SER A 55 -32.15 3.00 -14.13
CA SER A 55 -32.66 3.08 -12.75
C SER A 55 -33.80 2.07 -12.51
N GLU A 56 -34.66 1.85 -13.53
CA GLU A 56 -35.76 0.89 -13.47
C GLU A 56 -35.27 -0.56 -13.42
N LEU A 57 -34.23 -0.91 -14.18
CA LEU A 57 -33.62 -2.23 -14.10
C LEU A 57 -33.01 -2.49 -12.72
N ILE A 58 -32.33 -1.49 -12.14
CA ILE A 58 -31.82 -1.58 -10.77
C ILE A 58 -32.99 -1.83 -9.80
N GLN A 59 -34.07 -1.07 -9.90
CA GLN A 59 -35.26 -1.25 -9.05
C GLN A 59 -35.83 -2.66 -9.16
N GLN A 60 -35.91 -3.21 -10.35
CA GLN A 60 -36.44 -4.57 -10.58
C GLN A 60 -35.54 -5.67 -10.00
N THR A 61 -34.25 -5.38 -9.75
CA THR A 61 -33.25 -6.35 -9.25
C THR A 61 -32.91 -6.16 -7.76
N GLU A 62 -33.43 -5.12 -7.11
CA GLU A 62 -33.17 -4.85 -5.68
C GLU A 62 -33.49 -6.03 -4.76
N TRP A 63 -34.53 -6.81 -5.07
CA TRP A 63 -34.91 -7.98 -4.28
C TRP A 63 -33.83 -9.08 -4.28
N ILE A 64 -32.96 -9.14 -5.31
CA ILE A 64 -31.84 -10.10 -5.37
C ILE A 64 -30.76 -9.70 -4.38
N THR A 65 -30.46 -8.40 -4.29
CA THR A 65 -29.42 -7.86 -3.40
C THR A 65 -29.95 -7.64 -1.97
N GLY A 66 -31.27 -7.57 -1.80
CA GLY A 66 -31.91 -7.21 -0.54
C GLY A 66 -31.75 -5.75 -0.14
N LEU A 67 -31.19 -4.92 -0.99
CA LEU A 67 -31.06 -3.47 -0.76
C LEU A 67 -32.43 -2.77 -0.98
N LYS A 68 -32.60 -1.63 -0.29
CA LYS A 68 -33.67 -0.67 -0.55
C LYS A 68 -33.00 0.63 -0.95
N LEU A 69 -33.17 1.03 -2.20
CA LEU A 69 -32.45 2.16 -2.79
C LEU A 69 -33.40 3.32 -3.06
N GLU A 70 -32.94 4.53 -2.78
CA GLU A 70 -33.61 5.76 -3.20
C GLU A 70 -33.39 6.01 -4.71
N PRO A 71 -34.27 6.77 -5.40
CA PRO A 71 -34.15 7.03 -6.84
C PRO A 71 -32.77 7.56 -7.27
N ALA A 72 -32.18 8.51 -6.52
CA ALA A 72 -30.85 9.05 -6.79
C ALA A 72 -29.73 8.00 -6.66
N GLN A 73 -29.89 7.05 -5.72
CA GLN A 73 -28.94 5.95 -5.54
C GLN A 73 -29.02 4.96 -6.72
N ARG A 74 -30.20 4.67 -7.23
CA ARG A 74 -30.39 3.82 -8.43
C ARG A 74 -29.71 4.43 -9.65
N GLU A 75 -29.85 5.73 -9.84
CA GLU A 75 -29.23 6.44 -10.98
C GLU A 75 -27.70 6.41 -10.90
N ALA A 76 -27.14 6.66 -9.71
CA ALA A 76 -25.69 6.58 -9.46
C ALA A 76 -25.15 5.17 -9.73
N ILE A 77 -25.86 4.12 -9.26
CA ILE A 77 -25.51 2.72 -9.49
C ILE A 77 -25.60 2.39 -10.97
N ALA A 78 -26.66 2.77 -11.67
CA ALA A 78 -26.85 2.47 -13.08
C ALA A 78 -25.65 2.94 -13.91
N THR A 79 -25.22 4.19 -13.71
CA THR A 79 -24.06 4.79 -14.42
C THR A 79 -22.76 4.03 -14.15
N THR A 80 -22.52 3.63 -12.90
CA THR A 80 -21.27 2.97 -12.50
C THR A 80 -21.26 1.48 -12.84
N LEU A 81 -22.42 0.81 -12.74
CA LEU A 81 -22.58 -0.61 -13.05
C LEU A 81 -22.37 -0.89 -14.54
N GLU A 82 -22.80 0.00 -15.43
CA GLU A 82 -22.54 -0.13 -16.86
C GLU A 82 -21.03 -0.19 -17.18
N ARG A 83 -20.21 0.62 -16.50
CA ARG A 83 -18.75 0.57 -16.61
C ARG A 83 -18.21 -0.75 -16.07
N THR A 84 -18.72 -1.23 -14.95
CA THR A 84 -18.33 -2.51 -14.36
C THR A 84 -18.65 -3.67 -15.30
N MET A 85 -19.81 -3.67 -15.94
CA MET A 85 -20.18 -4.70 -16.91
C MET A 85 -19.27 -4.72 -18.14
N ARG A 86 -18.87 -3.56 -18.67
CA ARG A 86 -17.83 -3.52 -19.74
C ARG A 86 -16.51 -4.13 -19.25
N GLY A 87 -16.10 -3.87 -18.00
CA GLY A 87 -14.95 -4.52 -17.40
C GLY A 87 -15.10 -6.04 -17.30
N VAL A 88 -16.27 -6.51 -16.86
CA VAL A 88 -16.59 -7.95 -16.79
C VAL A 88 -16.55 -8.60 -18.17
N GLU A 89 -17.04 -7.94 -19.21
CA GLU A 89 -16.94 -8.43 -20.59
C GLU A 89 -15.49 -8.59 -21.03
N ALA A 90 -14.62 -7.61 -20.73
CA ALA A 90 -13.19 -7.71 -21.00
C ALA A 90 -12.54 -8.88 -20.25
N LEU A 91 -12.91 -9.13 -18.99
CA LEU A 91 -12.43 -10.29 -18.22
C LEU A 91 -12.91 -11.62 -18.83
N ARG A 92 -14.11 -11.67 -19.40
CA ARG A 92 -14.66 -12.88 -20.03
C ARG A 92 -13.97 -13.25 -21.35
N LEU A 93 -13.37 -12.28 -22.03
CA LEU A 93 -12.61 -12.51 -23.27
C LEU A 93 -11.28 -13.22 -23.02
N VAL A 94 -10.72 -13.14 -21.81
CA VAL A 94 -9.49 -13.85 -21.47
C VAL A 94 -9.77 -15.35 -21.33
N PRO A 95 -9.11 -16.23 -22.12
CA PRO A 95 -9.24 -17.66 -21.99
C PRO A 95 -8.71 -18.14 -20.64
N LEU A 96 -9.51 -18.94 -19.92
CA LEU A 96 -9.12 -19.54 -18.65
C LEU A 96 -9.21 -21.05 -18.78
N ALA A 97 -8.06 -21.72 -18.83
CA ALA A 97 -7.99 -23.17 -18.75
C ALA A 97 -8.55 -23.65 -17.39
N ASN A 98 -9.15 -24.83 -17.37
CA ASN A 98 -9.89 -25.30 -16.18
C ASN A 98 -9.00 -25.50 -14.95
N GLU A 99 -7.72 -25.80 -15.15
CA GLU A 99 -6.70 -25.98 -14.11
C GLU A 99 -6.20 -24.68 -13.47
N ILE A 100 -6.58 -23.48 -13.97
CA ILE A 100 -6.20 -22.23 -13.35
C ILE A 100 -7.04 -21.97 -12.10
N PRO A 101 -6.47 -22.07 -10.88
CA PRO A 101 -7.21 -21.85 -9.66
C PRO A 101 -7.43 -20.34 -9.41
N PRO A 102 -8.45 -19.94 -8.66
CA PRO A 102 -8.54 -18.59 -8.13
C PRO A 102 -7.40 -18.34 -7.13
N ALA A 103 -6.95 -17.08 -7.03
CA ALA A 103 -5.94 -16.66 -6.04
C ALA A 103 -6.52 -16.57 -4.62
N ILE A 104 -7.42 -17.49 -4.30
CA ILE A 104 -8.03 -17.67 -2.98
C ILE A 104 -7.74 -19.12 -2.60
N GLN A 105 -7.11 -19.33 -1.43
CA GLN A 105 -6.75 -20.68 -0.98
C GLN A 105 -7.50 -21.02 0.31
N PHE A 106 -8.00 -22.25 0.37
CA PHE A 106 -8.54 -22.84 1.59
C PHE A 106 -7.45 -23.65 2.28
N HIS A 107 -7.07 -23.24 3.49
CA HIS A 107 -6.09 -23.93 4.33
C HIS A 107 -6.83 -24.71 5.42
N THR A 108 -6.80 -26.02 5.35
CA THR A 108 -7.46 -26.90 6.35
C THR A 108 -6.83 -26.80 7.74
N ALA A 109 -5.58 -26.33 7.83
CA ALA A 109 -4.82 -26.18 9.08
C ALA A 109 -4.78 -24.73 9.61
N ALA A 110 -5.64 -23.85 9.10
CA ALA A 110 -5.64 -22.41 9.38
C ALA A 110 -5.77 -22.04 10.87
N HIS A 111 -6.27 -22.94 11.71
CA HIS A 111 -6.49 -22.68 13.14
C HIS A 111 -5.52 -23.42 14.07
N GLN A 112 -4.50 -24.07 13.53
CA GLN A 112 -3.48 -24.63 14.41
C GLN A 112 -2.56 -23.48 14.85
N PRO A 113 -2.50 -23.17 16.17
CA PRO A 113 -1.51 -22.24 16.68
C PRO A 113 -0.14 -22.73 16.23
N VAL A 114 0.65 -21.88 15.60
CA VAL A 114 2.07 -22.18 15.42
C VAL A 114 2.66 -22.18 16.83
N GLU A 115 2.77 -23.37 17.43
CA GLU A 115 3.49 -23.55 18.67
C GLU A 115 4.97 -23.28 18.41
N GLY A 116 5.46 -22.24 19.04
CA GLY A 116 6.83 -21.81 18.96
C GLY A 116 6.96 -20.46 18.30
N ARG A 117 7.24 -19.46 19.13
CA ARG A 117 7.82 -18.21 18.68
C ARG A 117 9.09 -18.59 17.89
N VAL A 118 9.06 -18.45 16.57
CA VAL A 118 10.29 -18.54 15.80
C VAL A 118 11.23 -17.51 16.42
N ASP A 119 12.31 -17.98 17.06
CA ASP A 119 13.34 -17.10 17.58
C ASP A 119 13.84 -16.29 16.40
N ARG A 120 13.37 -15.05 16.34
CA ARG A 120 13.87 -14.10 15.35
C ARG A 120 15.30 -13.81 15.76
N PRO A 121 16.31 -14.13 14.95
CA PRO A 121 17.63 -13.65 15.24
C PRO A 121 17.51 -12.14 15.40
N ASN A 122 17.90 -11.61 16.56
CA ASN A 122 17.99 -10.17 16.77
C ASN A 122 18.88 -9.64 15.65
N ALA A 123 18.26 -8.95 14.66
CA ALA A 123 19.03 -8.32 13.62
C ALA A 123 19.93 -7.29 14.31
N THR A 124 21.22 -7.59 14.38
CA THR A 124 22.20 -6.66 14.91
C THR A 124 22.46 -5.62 13.83
N PHE A 125 21.67 -4.54 13.88
CA PHE A 125 21.85 -3.42 12.97
C PHE A 125 23.12 -2.66 13.35
N LYS A 126 24.08 -2.60 12.44
CA LYS A 126 25.15 -1.62 12.52
C LYS A 126 24.57 -0.29 12.02
N LEU A 127 24.17 0.58 12.97
CA LEU A 127 23.63 1.88 12.62
C LEU A 127 24.68 2.70 11.84
N PRO A 128 24.26 3.48 10.83
CA PRO A 128 25.14 4.42 10.15
C PRO A 128 25.81 5.36 11.16
N GLU A 129 27.08 5.67 10.91
CA GLU A 129 27.87 6.55 11.80
C GLU A 129 27.78 8.03 11.39
N ASP A 130 27.07 8.34 10.31
CA ASP A 130 26.82 9.69 9.84
C ASP A 130 25.86 10.46 10.75
N GLY A 131 25.94 11.78 10.71
CA GLY A 131 25.09 12.70 11.48
C GLY A 131 25.84 13.41 12.63
N PRO A 132 25.15 14.32 13.32
CA PRO A 132 25.77 15.21 14.31
C PRO A 132 26.31 14.42 15.50
N LYS A 133 27.48 14.84 16.00
CA LYS A 133 28.09 14.30 17.22
C LYS A 133 27.46 14.90 18.48
N ASP A 134 27.00 16.14 18.39
CA ASP A 134 26.35 16.87 19.46
C ASP A 134 24.83 16.92 19.24
N LEU A 135 24.07 17.26 20.27
CA LEU A 135 22.62 17.39 20.19
C LEU A 135 22.25 18.55 19.25
N PRO A 136 21.51 18.28 18.16
CA PRO A 136 21.06 19.34 17.26
C PRO A 136 20.03 20.26 17.93
N PRO A 137 19.82 21.47 17.40
CA PRO A 137 18.69 22.31 17.78
C PRO A 137 17.35 21.56 17.63
N PRO A 138 16.30 21.91 18.40
CA PRO A 138 15.00 21.22 18.37
C PRO A 138 14.39 21.05 16.99
N ASP A 139 14.49 22.06 16.11
CA ASP A 139 13.96 22.01 14.74
C ASP A 139 14.72 21.04 13.85
N ASP A 140 16.03 20.91 13.99
CA ASP A 140 16.82 19.93 13.27
C ASP A 140 16.61 18.52 13.83
N LEU A 141 16.49 18.41 15.15
CA LEU A 141 16.19 17.16 15.85
C LEU A 141 14.85 16.57 15.41
N ALA A 142 13.83 17.40 15.19
CA ALA A 142 12.52 17.00 14.71
C ALA A 142 12.56 16.37 13.30
N PHE A 143 13.55 16.72 12.50
CA PHE A 143 13.78 16.14 11.16
C PHE A 143 14.90 15.09 11.14
N ALA A 144 15.53 14.80 12.26
CA ALA A 144 16.57 13.78 12.33
C ALA A 144 15.98 12.38 12.02
N PRO A 145 16.69 11.53 11.24
CA PRO A 145 16.24 10.17 11.00
C PRO A 145 16.31 9.32 12.28
N VAL A 146 15.51 8.25 12.30
CA VAL A 146 15.39 7.34 13.46
C VAL A 146 16.74 6.82 13.92
N TYR A 147 17.61 6.42 12.99
CA TYR A 147 18.93 5.87 13.34
C TYR A 147 19.82 6.88 14.06
N GLN A 148 19.72 8.18 13.74
CA GLN A 148 20.45 9.22 14.47
C GLN A 148 19.87 9.48 15.86
N LEU A 149 18.53 9.54 15.97
CA LEU A 149 17.83 9.65 17.25
C LEU A 149 18.16 8.46 18.17
N ALA A 150 18.17 7.25 17.62
CA ALA A 150 18.55 6.04 18.35
C ALA A 150 19.97 6.12 18.93
N ARG A 151 20.90 6.69 18.16
CA ARG A 151 22.28 6.92 18.65
C ARG A 151 22.30 7.94 19.78
N LEU A 152 21.63 9.09 19.62
CA LEU A 152 21.58 10.14 20.64
C LEU A 152 20.96 9.61 21.96
N ILE A 153 19.90 8.82 21.90
CA ILE A 153 19.29 8.16 23.07
C ILE A 153 20.29 7.18 23.69
N ARG A 154 20.87 6.27 22.89
CA ARG A 154 21.85 5.27 23.39
C ARG A 154 23.06 5.92 24.06
N GLU A 155 23.52 7.05 23.52
CA GLU A 155 24.63 7.84 24.07
C GLU A 155 24.20 8.76 25.23
N LYS A 156 22.92 8.73 25.63
CA LYS A 156 22.33 9.55 26.70
C LYS A 156 22.49 11.06 26.46
N LYS A 157 22.52 11.49 25.19
CA LYS A 157 22.56 12.91 24.79
C LYS A 157 21.19 13.55 24.81
N ILE A 158 20.14 12.75 24.67
CA ILE A 158 18.74 13.11 24.85
C ILE A 158 18.03 11.93 25.51
N SER A 159 17.09 12.20 26.38
CA SER A 159 16.20 11.20 26.95
C SER A 159 14.99 10.93 26.04
N SER A 160 14.36 9.77 26.21
CA SER A 160 13.10 9.45 25.53
C SER A 160 11.99 10.41 25.96
N VAL A 161 11.97 10.83 27.24
CA VAL A 161 11.01 11.82 27.76
C VAL A 161 11.16 13.16 27.05
N GLU A 162 12.40 13.68 26.88
CA GLU A 162 12.65 14.94 26.17
C GLU A 162 12.21 14.86 24.71
N LEU A 163 12.58 13.78 24.01
CA LEU A 163 12.23 13.58 22.60
C LEU A 163 10.71 13.42 22.41
N THR A 164 10.05 12.69 23.31
CA THR A 164 8.59 12.51 23.29
C THR A 164 7.86 13.83 23.59
N THR A 165 8.37 14.61 24.53
CA THR A 165 7.82 15.94 24.84
C THR A 165 7.93 16.88 23.65
N LEU A 166 9.08 16.87 22.94
CA LEU A 166 9.25 17.63 21.71
C LEU A 166 8.22 17.23 20.66
N ALA A 167 8.04 15.93 20.42
CA ALA A 167 7.08 15.42 19.45
C ALA A 167 5.63 15.81 19.81
N LEU A 168 5.21 15.65 21.08
CA LEU A 168 3.87 16.02 21.55
C LEU A 168 3.60 17.52 21.41
N ASN A 169 4.59 18.37 21.74
CA ASN A 169 4.45 19.82 21.59
C ASN A 169 4.31 20.23 20.11
N ARG A 170 5.10 19.63 19.21
CA ARG A 170 4.98 19.87 17.76
C ARG A 170 3.65 19.38 17.20
N LEU A 171 3.16 18.21 17.64
CA LEU A 171 1.83 17.71 17.27
C LEU A 171 0.74 18.71 17.68
N LYS A 172 0.71 19.14 18.95
CA LYS A 172 -0.28 20.09 19.45
C LYS A 172 -0.25 21.45 18.73
N LYS A 173 0.96 21.94 18.38
CA LYS A 173 1.14 23.24 17.71
C LYS A 173 0.70 23.19 16.26
N SER A 174 1.08 22.15 15.52
CA SER A 174 0.96 22.11 14.06
C SER A 174 -0.32 21.40 13.56
N ASP A 175 -0.91 20.50 14.36
CA ASP A 175 -2.08 19.74 13.93
C ASP A 175 -3.31 20.58 13.59
N PRO A 176 -3.61 21.71 14.26
CA PRO A 176 -4.74 22.56 13.85
C PRO A 176 -4.69 23.03 12.38
N GLN A 177 -3.49 23.10 11.77
CA GLN A 177 -3.33 23.43 10.37
C GLN A 177 -3.31 22.20 9.46
N LEU A 178 -2.88 21.03 9.97
CA LEU A 178 -2.67 19.82 9.19
C LEU A 178 -3.85 18.86 9.23
N LEU A 179 -4.60 18.85 10.31
CA LEU A 179 -5.69 17.88 10.56
C LEU A 179 -5.20 16.43 10.37
N ALA A 180 -4.02 16.14 10.92
CA ALA A 180 -3.34 14.85 10.78
C ALA A 180 -3.56 13.91 11.96
N VAL A 181 -4.07 14.41 13.11
CA VAL A 181 -4.21 13.67 14.36
C VAL A 181 -5.68 13.45 14.72
N THR A 182 -6.06 12.19 14.97
CA THR A 182 -7.41 11.85 15.47
C THR A 182 -7.45 11.86 16.99
N SER A 183 -6.37 11.43 17.66
CA SER A 183 -6.23 11.49 19.10
C SER A 183 -4.77 11.43 19.54
N LEU A 184 -4.42 12.21 20.56
CA LEU A 184 -3.14 12.10 21.25
C LEU A 184 -3.19 10.99 22.29
N THR A 185 -2.08 10.25 22.45
CA THR A 185 -1.93 9.21 23.47
C THR A 185 -0.93 9.65 24.55
N GLU A 186 -1.04 10.89 24.99
CA GLU A 186 -0.04 11.61 25.80
C GLU A 186 0.36 10.85 27.07
N GLU A 187 -0.63 10.41 27.88
CA GLU A 187 -0.34 9.66 29.10
C GLU A 187 0.39 8.34 28.83
N LEU A 188 -0.03 7.60 27.78
CA LEU A 188 0.63 6.38 27.37
C LEU A 188 2.06 6.68 26.91
N ALA A 189 2.23 7.70 26.07
CA ALA A 189 3.53 8.11 25.53
C ALA A 189 4.50 8.46 26.67
N MET A 190 4.08 9.24 27.64
CA MET A 190 4.94 9.63 28.75
C MET A 190 5.32 8.43 29.63
N ARG A 191 4.38 7.51 29.92
CA ARG A 191 4.71 6.27 30.63
C ARG A 191 5.70 5.38 29.87
N GLN A 192 5.52 5.25 28.55
CA GLN A 192 6.43 4.46 27.71
C GLN A 192 7.81 5.12 27.62
N ALA A 193 7.88 6.44 27.50
CA ALA A 193 9.14 7.21 27.47
C ALA A 193 9.92 7.10 28.78
N GLN A 194 9.26 7.28 29.91
CA GLN A 194 9.86 7.10 31.24
C GLN A 194 10.43 5.70 31.41
N ARG A 195 9.65 4.67 31.05
CA ARG A 195 10.11 3.27 31.09
C ARG A 195 11.32 3.05 30.19
N ALA A 196 11.38 3.66 29.01
CA ALA A 196 12.53 3.55 28.12
C ALA A 196 13.79 4.18 28.76
N ASP A 197 13.69 5.35 29.38
CA ASP A 197 14.80 6.00 30.06
C ASP A 197 15.27 5.19 31.27
N GLU A 198 14.35 4.63 32.09
CA GLU A 198 14.67 3.75 33.22
C GLU A 198 15.40 2.46 32.77
N GLU A 199 14.91 1.82 31.70
CA GLU A 199 15.55 0.63 31.12
C GLU A 199 16.94 0.93 30.61
N LEU A 200 17.14 2.06 29.92
CA LEU A 200 18.44 2.49 29.42
C LEU A 200 19.41 2.83 30.57
N ALA A 201 18.91 3.45 31.65
CA ALA A 201 19.68 3.72 32.85
C ALA A 201 20.18 2.43 33.50
N ALA A 202 19.31 1.39 33.51
CA ALA A 202 19.63 0.04 34.01
C ALA A 202 20.48 -0.81 33.04
N GLY A 203 20.94 -0.25 31.92
CA GLY A 203 21.76 -0.94 30.92
C GLY A 203 20.98 -1.80 29.92
N LYS A 204 19.64 -1.72 29.92
CA LYS A 204 18.78 -2.45 29.00
C LYS A 204 18.42 -1.58 27.79
N TYR A 205 19.04 -1.88 26.65
CA TYR A 205 18.74 -1.24 25.37
C TYR A 205 18.03 -2.24 24.45
N ARG A 206 16.80 -1.95 24.03
CA ARG A 206 15.97 -2.87 23.23
C ARG A 206 16.28 -2.85 21.73
N GLY A 207 17.05 -1.88 21.27
CA GLY A 207 17.41 -1.72 19.86
C GLY A 207 17.09 -0.33 19.29
N PRO A 208 17.20 -0.15 17.97
CA PRO A 208 17.13 1.16 17.32
C PRO A 208 15.83 1.95 17.52
N LEU A 209 14.75 1.29 17.91
CA LEU A 209 13.46 1.95 18.16
C LEU A 209 13.23 2.28 19.63
N HIS A 210 14.16 1.92 20.52
CA HIS A 210 14.05 2.17 21.95
C HIS A 210 13.95 3.66 22.27
N GLY A 211 12.83 4.07 22.86
CA GLY A 211 12.54 5.45 23.24
C GLY A 211 12.15 6.39 22.07
N ILE A 212 11.95 5.87 20.86
CA ILE A 212 11.60 6.67 19.68
C ILE A 212 10.09 6.90 19.59
N PRO A 213 9.61 8.16 19.50
CA PRO A 213 8.20 8.47 19.34
C PRO A 213 7.69 8.10 17.94
N TRP A 214 6.43 7.60 17.86
CA TRP A 214 5.77 7.24 16.61
C TRP A 214 4.27 7.42 16.65
N GLY A 215 3.61 7.35 15.48
CA GLY A 215 2.17 7.47 15.34
C GLY A 215 1.53 6.32 14.55
N ALA A 216 0.34 5.90 14.99
CA ALA A 216 -0.40 4.81 14.38
C ALA A 216 -1.55 5.34 13.51
N LYS A 217 -1.64 4.95 12.23
CA LYS A 217 -2.82 5.20 11.39
C LYS A 217 -4.08 4.74 12.12
N ASP A 218 -5.15 5.52 12.09
CA ASP A 218 -6.33 5.33 12.92
C ASP A 218 -7.27 4.21 12.47
N LEU A 219 -6.73 3.22 11.79
CA LEU A 219 -7.34 1.92 11.58
C LEU A 219 -6.61 0.79 12.33
N ILE A 220 -5.54 1.13 13.05
CA ILE A 220 -4.72 0.22 13.86
C ILE A 220 -5.21 0.32 15.31
N ALA A 221 -5.68 -0.78 15.88
CA ALA A 221 -6.25 -0.82 17.22
C ALA A 221 -5.21 -0.56 18.32
N VAL A 222 -5.53 0.39 19.19
CA VAL A 222 -4.78 0.73 20.40
C VAL A 222 -5.74 0.74 21.59
N PRO A 223 -5.61 -0.17 22.57
CA PRO A 223 -6.49 -0.22 23.73
C PRO A 223 -6.49 1.09 24.51
N GLY A 224 -7.68 1.45 25.00
CA GLY A 224 -7.88 2.70 25.76
C GLY A 224 -8.14 3.93 24.88
N TYR A 225 -7.88 3.86 23.59
CA TYR A 225 -8.08 4.97 22.64
C TYR A 225 -9.08 4.59 21.54
N PRO A 226 -9.86 5.54 21.02
CA PRO A 226 -10.72 5.30 19.87
C PRO A 226 -9.92 4.83 18.65
N THR A 227 -10.52 3.95 17.84
CA THR A 227 -10.00 3.54 16.54
C THR A 227 -11.13 3.72 15.54
N THR A 228 -11.16 4.89 14.92
CA THR A 228 -12.36 5.44 14.29
C THR A 228 -12.51 5.10 12.82
N TRP A 229 -11.46 4.52 12.21
CA TRP A 229 -11.39 4.26 10.77
C TRP A 229 -11.66 5.50 9.90
N GLY A 230 -11.51 6.69 10.50
CA GLY A 230 -11.79 7.98 9.85
C GLY A 230 -13.27 8.28 9.59
N ALA A 231 -14.17 7.39 9.99
CA ALA A 231 -15.59 7.46 9.70
C ALA A 231 -16.41 7.88 10.92
N PRO A 232 -17.42 8.76 10.76
CA PRO A 232 -18.21 9.26 11.89
C PRO A 232 -18.96 8.16 12.63
N GLN A 233 -19.34 7.07 11.96
CA GLN A 233 -20.04 5.92 12.54
C GLN A 233 -19.21 5.18 13.61
N PHE A 234 -17.88 5.27 13.51
CA PHE A 234 -16.94 4.55 14.38
C PHE A 234 -16.16 5.47 15.31
N ARG A 235 -16.58 6.74 15.47
CA ARG A 235 -15.86 7.75 16.28
C ARG A 235 -15.56 7.31 17.70
N GLU A 236 -16.46 6.56 18.33
CA GLU A 236 -16.32 6.09 19.71
C GLU A 236 -15.88 4.61 19.81
N GLN A 237 -15.57 3.98 18.65
CA GLN A 237 -15.19 2.58 18.61
C GLN A 237 -13.86 2.34 19.35
N ARG A 238 -13.84 1.33 20.22
CA ARG A 238 -12.66 0.93 20.99
C ARG A 238 -12.45 -0.57 20.90
N PHE A 239 -11.20 -0.98 20.94
CA PHE A 239 -10.82 -2.39 20.94
C PHE A 239 -10.08 -2.71 22.24
N GLU A 240 -10.34 -3.89 22.81
CA GLU A 240 -9.69 -4.34 24.05
C GLU A 240 -8.27 -4.85 23.80
N ARG A 241 -8.00 -5.35 22.59
CA ARG A 241 -6.71 -5.94 22.24
C ARG A 241 -5.95 -5.02 21.28
N PRO A 242 -4.65 -4.83 21.50
CA PRO A 242 -3.81 -4.08 20.58
C PRO A 242 -3.60 -4.85 19.27
N ALA A 243 -3.43 -4.11 18.18
CA ALA A 243 -2.91 -4.69 16.95
C ALA A 243 -1.51 -5.28 17.17
N THR A 244 -1.20 -6.36 16.46
CA THR A 244 0.11 -7.03 16.59
C THR A 244 1.28 -6.08 16.32
N VAL A 245 1.16 -5.17 15.36
CA VAL A 245 2.20 -4.17 15.08
C VAL A 245 2.43 -3.20 16.24
N VAL A 246 1.38 -2.86 17.00
CA VAL A 246 1.49 -2.03 18.22
C VAL A 246 2.25 -2.77 19.31
N GLN A 247 1.91 -4.05 19.53
CA GLN A 247 2.63 -4.89 20.51
C GLN A 247 4.12 -5.01 20.17
N ARG A 248 4.44 -5.25 18.91
CA ARG A 248 5.83 -5.40 18.45
C ARG A 248 6.64 -4.12 18.57
N LEU A 249 6.04 -2.98 18.28
CA LEU A 249 6.71 -1.68 18.48
C LEU A 249 6.90 -1.36 19.97
N GLU A 250 5.94 -1.70 20.82
CA GLU A 250 6.10 -1.58 22.26
C GLU A 250 7.20 -2.54 22.78
N GLU A 251 7.26 -3.77 22.30
CA GLU A 251 8.34 -4.72 22.59
C GLU A 251 9.72 -4.20 22.17
N ALA A 252 9.79 -3.49 21.03
CA ALA A 252 11.00 -2.81 20.57
C ALA A 252 11.33 -1.53 21.35
N GLY A 253 10.46 -1.10 22.28
CA GLY A 253 10.65 0.07 23.12
C GLY A 253 10.23 1.39 22.46
N ALA A 254 9.53 1.37 21.32
CA ALA A 254 9.01 2.57 20.67
C ALA A 254 7.85 3.20 21.47
N VAL A 255 7.70 4.51 21.39
CA VAL A 255 6.77 5.32 22.18
C VAL A 255 5.61 5.80 21.32
N LEU A 256 4.40 5.30 21.56
CA LEU A 256 3.20 5.70 20.80
C LEU A 256 2.67 7.04 21.28
N THR A 257 2.69 8.07 20.43
CA THR A 257 2.30 9.44 20.77
C THR A 257 0.91 9.85 20.29
N CYS A 258 0.42 9.23 19.20
CA CYS A 258 -0.89 9.60 18.64
C CYS A 258 -1.46 8.54 17.70
N LYS A 259 -2.78 8.67 17.46
CA LYS A 259 -3.50 8.06 16.35
C LYS A 259 -3.59 9.09 15.22
N LEU A 260 -3.36 8.67 13.99
CA LEU A 260 -3.21 9.54 12.83
C LEU A 260 -4.35 9.37 11.83
N ALA A 261 -4.83 10.47 11.31
CA ALA A 261 -5.99 10.54 10.43
C ALA A 261 -5.87 9.58 9.23
N VAL A 262 -6.97 8.92 8.94
CA VAL A 262 -7.18 8.06 7.80
C VAL A 262 -8.44 8.52 7.08
N GLY A 263 -8.40 8.66 5.76
CA GLY A 263 -9.63 8.95 5.01
C GLY A 263 -10.70 7.90 5.30
N ALA A 264 -11.95 8.31 5.39
CA ALA A 264 -13.05 7.48 5.86
C ALA A 264 -13.04 6.07 5.23
N LEU A 265 -13.00 5.03 6.07
CA LEU A 265 -12.87 3.62 5.69
C LEU A 265 -11.71 3.37 4.70
N ALA A 266 -10.58 4.04 4.94
CA ALA A 266 -9.36 3.95 4.13
C ALA A 266 -9.50 4.45 2.67
N TRP A 267 -10.31 5.49 2.43
CA TRP A 267 -10.39 6.17 1.14
C TRP A 267 -10.00 7.65 1.23
N GLY A 268 -8.96 8.06 0.48
CA GLY A 268 -8.57 9.47 0.38
C GLY A 268 -8.05 10.06 1.69
N ASP A 269 -8.15 11.36 1.82
CA ASP A 269 -7.65 12.16 2.94
C ASP A 269 -8.75 12.92 3.71
N ASP A 270 -10.01 12.70 3.33
CA ASP A 270 -11.18 13.25 3.97
C ASP A 270 -11.72 12.30 5.03
N TRP A 271 -11.84 12.77 6.27
CA TRP A 271 -12.31 12.03 7.43
C TRP A 271 -13.25 12.92 8.27
N TYR A 272 -13.89 12.40 9.29
CA TYR A 272 -14.88 13.16 10.07
C TYR A 272 -14.33 14.45 10.73
N GLY A 273 -13.00 14.60 10.85
CA GLY A 273 -12.35 15.83 11.35
C GLY A 273 -11.96 16.82 10.26
N GLY A 274 -12.21 16.50 8.98
CA GLY A 274 -11.89 17.33 7.82
C GLY A 274 -10.85 16.69 6.89
N VAL A 275 -10.27 17.48 5.99
CA VAL A 275 -9.27 17.04 5.02
C VAL A 275 -7.86 17.24 5.56
N THR A 276 -7.12 16.16 5.76
CA THR A 276 -5.70 16.21 6.14
C THR A 276 -4.88 16.92 5.09
N LYS A 277 -4.05 17.88 5.49
CA LYS A 277 -3.32 18.79 4.59
C LYS A 277 -1.94 18.29 4.21
N ASN A 278 -1.51 18.65 3.00
CA ASN A 278 -0.15 18.47 2.52
C ASN A 278 0.77 19.56 3.11
N PRO A 279 1.81 19.23 3.89
CA PRO A 279 2.71 20.23 4.48
C PRO A 279 3.46 21.10 3.46
N TRP A 280 3.59 20.64 2.21
CA TRP A 280 4.19 21.41 1.12
C TRP A 280 3.24 22.44 0.51
N ASN A 281 1.93 22.19 0.62
CA ASN A 281 0.89 23.08 0.13
C ASN A 281 -0.39 22.88 0.95
N LEU A 282 -0.63 23.73 1.95
CA LEU A 282 -1.78 23.63 2.84
C LEU A 282 -3.15 23.81 2.13
N LYS A 283 -3.16 24.27 0.88
CA LYS A 283 -4.39 24.34 0.07
C LYS A 283 -4.80 22.98 -0.49
N GLU A 284 -3.87 22.02 -0.54
CA GLU A 284 -4.11 20.66 -1.02
C GLU A 284 -4.26 19.67 0.13
N GLY A 285 -4.97 18.58 -0.14
CA GLY A 285 -5.00 17.42 0.72
C GLY A 285 -3.72 16.59 0.62
N ALA A 286 -3.44 15.81 1.67
CA ALA A 286 -2.27 14.94 1.76
C ALA A 286 -2.33 13.71 0.84
N SER A 287 -3.45 13.51 0.11
CA SER A 287 -3.79 12.21 -0.46
C SER A 287 -3.93 11.13 0.63
N GLY A 288 -4.27 9.90 0.26
CA GLY A 288 -4.54 8.89 1.29
C GLY A 288 -4.47 7.45 0.79
N SER A 289 -4.88 6.56 1.68
CA SER A 289 -5.60 6.79 2.95
C SER A 289 -4.70 6.96 4.18
N SER A 290 -3.37 6.78 4.09
CA SER A 290 -2.44 7.05 5.20
C SER A 290 -2.11 8.56 5.29
N ALA A 291 -3.13 9.41 5.20
CA ALA A 291 -3.01 10.86 5.08
C ALA A 291 -2.28 11.48 6.27
N GLY A 292 -2.78 11.25 7.49
CA GLY A 292 -2.18 11.76 8.72
C GLY A 292 -0.76 11.22 8.94
N SER A 293 -0.51 9.94 8.61
CA SER A 293 0.81 9.32 8.73
C SER A 293 1.85 10.05 7.86
N CYS A 294 1.52 10.32 6.60
CA CYS A 294 2.44 11.00 5.69
C CYS A 294 2.59 12.48 6.02
N SER A 295 1.49 13.17 6.33
CA SER A 295 1.51 14.59 6.70
C SER A 295 2.35 14.85 7.95
N ALA A 296 2.13 14.09 9.03
CA ALA A 296 2.88 14.22 10.27
C ALA A 296 4.38 13.93 10.09
N THR A 297 4.72 12.88 9.32
CA THR A 297 6.12 12.54 9.01
C THR A 297 6.79 13.64 8.18
N ALA A 298 6.13 14.16 7.15
CA ALA A 298 6.64 15.22 6.30
C ALA A 298 6.89 16.54 7.06
N ALA A 299 5.97 16.88 7.97
CA ALA A 299 6.07 18.09 8.79
C ALA A 299 7.08 17.98 9.96
N GLY A 300 7.78 16.86 10.10
CA GLY A 300 8.73 16.65 11.19
C GLY A 300 8.05 16.57 12.57
N LEU A 301 6.80 16.11 12.64
CA LEU A 301 6.10 15.93 13.91
C LEU A 301 6.49 14.60 14.55
N LEU A 302 6.79 13.61 13.74
CA LEU A 302 7.19 12.27 14.15
C LEU A 302 8.32 11.74 13.25
N PRO A 303 9.29 11.00 13.82
CA PRO A 303 10.37 10.39 13.03
C PRO A 303 9.88 9.28 12.10
N PHE A 304 8.89 8.50 12.54
CA PHE A 304 8.22 7.49 11.73
C PHE A 304 6.77 7.28 12.14
N THR A 305 6.00 6.70 11.25
CA THR A 305 4.61 6.34 11.46
C THR A 305 4.30 5.00 10.78
N LEU A 306 3.18 4.37 11.14
CA LEU A 306 2.65 3.24 10.40
C LEU A 306 1.48 3.68 9.51
N GLY A 307 1.49 3.21 8.28
CA GLY A 307 0.41 3.29 7.33
C GLY A 307 -0.11 1.92 6.91
N SER A 308 -1.11 1.90 6.05
CA SER A 308 -1.60 0.68 5.40
C SER A 308 -1.93 0.94 3.94
N GLU A 309 -1.83 -0.10 3.13
CA GLU A 309 -2.21 -0.03 1.72
C GLU A 309 -2.99 -1.25 1.28
N THR A 310 -4.17 -1.00 0.71
CA THR A 310 -4.90 -1.95 -0.11
C THR A 310 -4.57 -1.71 -1.58
N LEU A 311 -4.72 -0.43 -2.03
CA LEU A 311 -4.39 0.02 -3.38
C LEU A 311 -3.93 1.49 -3.33
N GLY A 312 -2.62 1.73 -3.24
CA GLY A 312 -2.01 3.05 -3.29
C GLY A 312 -1.95 3.83 -1.97
N SER A 313 -2.49 3.30 -0.86
CA SER A 313 -2.70 4.07 0.37
C SER A 313 -1.45 4.31 1.24
N ILE A 314 -0.28 3.80 0.86
CA ILE A 314 1.05 4.22 1.33
C ILE A 314 1.72 5.02 0.22
N VAL A 315 1.77 4.47 -0.99
CA VAL A 315 2.51 5.05 -2.11
C VAL A 315 1.98 6.44 -2.49
N SER A 316 0.67 6.61 -2.61
CA SER A 316 0.06 7.88 -3.05
C SER A 316 0.28 9.04 -2.06
N PRO A 317 -0.01 8.89 -0.74
CA PRO A 317 0.23 9.97 0.21
C PRO A 317 1.73 10.20 0.47
N CYS A 318 2.59 9.17 0.40
CA CYS A 318 4.06 9.38 0.45
C CYS A 318 4.55 10.22 -0.74
N THR A 319 4.03 9.96 -1.95
CA THR A 319 4.31 10.78 -3.13
C THR A 319 3.86 12.22 -2.92
N ARG A 320 2.64 12.42 -2.43
CA ARG A 320 2.06 13.75 -2.21
C ARG A 320 2.82 14.57 -1.16
N CYS A 321 3.19 13.93 -0.06
CA CYS A 321 3.85 14.59 1.07
C CYS A 321 5.39 14.57 1.00
N GLY A 322 6.00 13.91 0.00
CA GLY A 322 7.45 13.86 -0.15
C GLY A 322 8.16 13.11 0.97
N VAL A 323 7.61 11.99 1.41
CA VAL A 323 8.19 11.10 2.41
C VAL A 323 8.45 9.72 1.84
N THR A 324 9.25 8.93 2.55
CA THR A 324 9.55 7.55 2.18
C THR A 324 8.55 6.60 2.83
N GLY A 325 8.05 5.63 2.05
CA GLY A 325 7.20 4.57 2.55
C GLY A 325 7.62 3.19 2.03
N LEU A 326 7.50 2.18 2.86
CA LEU A 326 7.61 0.78 2.45
C LEU A 326 6.23 0.13 2.54
N ARG A 327 5.70 -0.30 1.40
CA ARG A 327 4.63 -1.28 1.33
C ARG A 327 5.28 -2.66 1.23
N PRO A 328 5.24 -3.48 2.28
CA PRO A 328 5.86 -4.80 2.24
C PRO A 328 5.13 -5.79 1.33
N THR A 329 5.73 -6.94 1.09
CA THR A 329 5.05 -8.10 0.48
C THR A 329 3.76 -8.42 1.26
N PHE A 330 2.67 -8.75 0.54
CA PHE A 330 1.45 -9.24 1.16
C PHE A 330 1.73 -10.45 2.07
N GLY A 331 1.17 -10.44 3.26
CA GLY A 331 1.41 -11.46 4.27
C GLY A 331 2.76 -11.34 5.01
N ARG A 332 3.51 -10.26 4.79
CA ARG A 332 4.80 -10.06 5.47
C ARG A 332 4.68 -9.46 6.87
N VAL A 333 3.63 -8.69 7.11
CA VAL A 333 3.29 -8.06 8.40
C VAL A 333 1.87 -8.47 8.77
N SER A 334 1.68 -8.92 10.00
CA SER A 334 0.36 -9.27 10.52
C SER A 334 -0.57 -8.05 10.53
N ARG A 335 -1.80 -8.25 10.08
CA ARG A 335 -2.89 -7.26 10.09
C ARG A 335 -3.84 -7.44 11.27
N SER A 336 -3.55 -8.39 12.16
CA SER A 336 -4.38 -8.65 13.34
C SER A 336 -4.53 -7.38 14.18
N GLY A 337 -5.78 -6.98 14.42
CA GLY A 337 -6.14 -5.74 15.10
C GLY A 337 -6.15 -4.48 14.22
N CYS A 338 -6.02 -4.64 12.89
CA CYS A 338 -6.25 -3.56 11.93
C CYS A 338 -7.62 -3.71 11.27
N MET A 339 -8.22 -2.59 10.84
CA MET A 339 -9.42 -2.62 10.00
C MET A 339 -9.15 -3.39 8.73
N THR A 340 -10.03 -4.31 8.39
CA THR A 340 -10.02 -4.96 7.09
C THR A 340 -10.76 -4.11 6.07
N LEU A 341 -10.14 -3.87 4.92
CA LEU A 341 -10.80 -3.36 3.72
C LEU A 341 -10.88 -4.45 2.64
N ALA A 342 -9.76 -5.15 2.40
CA ALA A 342 -9.74 -6.29 1.49
C ALA A 342 -8.77 -7.37 2.03
N TRP A 343 -9.32 -8.53 2.38
CA TRP A 343 -8.54 -9.64 2.97
C TRP A 343 -7.37 -10.08 2.11
N SER A 344 -7.53 -10.03 0.79
CA SER A 344 -6.52 -10.48 -0.16
C SER A 344 -5.55 -9.39 -0.62
N MET A 345 -5.68 -8.13 -0.13
CA MET A 345 -4.88 -7.01 -0.63
C MET A 345 -4.29 -6.10 0.47
N ASP A 346 -4.81 -6.11 1.70
CA ASP A 346 -4.35 -5.21 2.77
C ASP A 346 -2.93 -5.53 3.24
N LYS A 347 -2.12 -4.49 3.42
CA LYS A 347 -0.75 -4.54 3.92
C LYS A 347 -0.51 -3.38 4.90
N VAL A 348 0.24 -3.61 5.96
CA VAL A 348 0.70 -2.57 6.90
C VAL A 348 2.19 -2.33 6.67
N GLY A 349 2.61 -1.07 6.64
CA GLY A 349 4.00 -0.74 6.41
C GLY A 349 4.43 0.59 7.04
N PRO A 350 5.75 0.78 7.21
CA PRO A 350 6.34 1.98 7.77
C PRO A 350 6.37 3.15 6.78
N ILE A 351 6.25 4.34 7.34
CA ILE A 351 6.44 5.62 6.68
C ILE A 351 7.45 6.41 7.51
N ALA A 352 8.51 6.89 6.88
CA ALA A 352 9.58 7.64 7.52
C ALA A 352 10.19 8.64 6.53
N ARG A 353 11.22 9.39 6.94
CA ARG A 353 11.93 10.26 6.01
C ARG A 353 13.03 9.54 5.24
N SER A 354 13.56 8.42 5.76
CA SER A 354 14.60 7.66 5.09
C SER A 354 14.21 6.22 4.82
N VAL A 355 14.78 5.63 3.78
CA VAL A 355 14.66 4.20 3.47
C VAL A 355 15.24 3.37 4.60
N TYR A 356 16.36 3.84 5.20
CA TYR A 356 17.00 3.16 6.32
C TYR A 356 16.05 3.02 7.51
N ASP A 357 15.34 4.10 7.86
CA ASP A 357 14.37 4.09 8.96
C ASP A 357 13.19 3.16 8.67
N CYS A 358 12.70 3.12 7.42
CA CYS A 358 11.68 2.14 7.02
C CYS A 358 12.16 0.70 7.24
N GLY A 359 13.43 0.41 6.94
CA GLY A 359 14.04 -0.90 7.20
C GLY A 359 14.10 -1.26 8.68
N LEU A 360 14.48 -0.30 9.55
CA LEU A 360 14.51 -0.50 11.01
C LEU A 360 13.12 -0.81 11.57
N VAL A 361 12.11 -0.03 11.16
CA VAL A 361 10.73 -0.23 11.62
C VAL A 361 10.17 -1.55 11.08
N PHE A 362 10.40 -1.86 9.81
CA PHE A 362 9.97 -3.13 9.21
C PHE A 362 10.57 -4.34 9.92
N ALA A 363 11.84 -4.28 10.29
CA ALA A 363 12.50 -5.34 11.06
C ALA A 363 11.80 -5.63 12.40
N ALA A 364 11.20 -4.63 13.03
CA ALA A 364 10.47 -4.80 14.28
C ALA A 364 9.07 -5.41 14.06
N ILE A 365 8.38 -5.07 12.95
CA ILE A 365 6.96 -5.40 12.78
C ILE A 365 6.66 -6.63 11.92
N HIS A 366 7.61 -7.14 11.11
CA HIS A 366 7.39 -8.24 10.17
C HIS A 366 7.19 -9.62 10.83
N GLY A 367 6.63 -10.57 10.09
CA GLY A 367 6.48 -11.98 10.43
C GLY A 367 5.09 -12.36 10.96
N ALA A 368 4.81 -13.67 11.00
CA ALA A 368 3.56 -14.23 11.47
C ALA A 368 3.37 -14.04 12.98
N ASP A 369 2.12 -14.06 13.42
CA ASP A 369 1.73 -13.97 14.84
C ASP A 369 0.74 -15.06 15.25
N GLY A 370 0.38 -15.96 14.32
CA GLY A 370 -0.63 -16.99 14.54
C GLY A 370 -2.07 -16.47 14.64
N LYS A 371 -2.32 -15.18 14.34
CA LYS A 371 -3.64 -14.54 14.40
C LYS A 371 -4.11 -14.06 13.01
N ASP A 372 -3.19 -13.60 12.17
CA ASP A 372 -3.44 -13.28 10.76
C ASP A 372 -3.00 -14.48 9.91
N GLU A 373 -3.97 -15.21 9.37
CA GLU A 373 -3.74 -16.44 8.59
C GLU A 373 -2.92 -16.19 7.31
N ALA A 374 -2.94 -14.97 6.78
CA ALA A 374 -2.13 -14.58 5.63
C ALA A 374 -0.68 -14.25 5.99
N ALA A 375 -0.36 -14.08 7.28
CA ALA A 375 0.97 -13.69 7.70
C ALA A 375 1.95 -14.87 7.66
N ILE A 376 3.10 -14.66 6.99
CA ILE A 376 4.10 -15.70 6.73
C ILE A 376 5.43 -15.29 7.36
N ASP A 377 6.05 -16.22 8.09
CA ASP A 377 7.41 -16.04 8.60
C ASP A 377 8.43 -16.27 7.47
N ARG A 378 9.24 -15.25 7.24
CA ARG A 378 10.40 -15.29 6.36
C ARG A 378 11.54 -14.50 6.99
N PRO A 379 12.78 -14.95 6.90
CA PRO A 379 13.93 -14.19 7.36
C PRO A 379 13.99 -12.80 6.72
N PHE A 380 14.50 -11.85 7.48
CA PHE A 380 14.81 -10.51 6.97
C PHE A 380 16.23 -10.15 7.45
N ALA A 381 17.20 -10.29 6.56
CA ALA A 381 18.58 -9.90 6.79
C ALA A 381 18.86 -8.60 6.03
N TRP A 382 18.95 -7.49 6.76
CA TRP A 382 19.21 -6.18 6.19
C TRP A 382 19.99 -5.31 7.20
N PRO A 383 20.88 -4.42 6.76
CA PRO A 383 21.25 -4.19 5.36
C PRO A 383 22.01 -5.38 4.75
N LEU A 384 21.79 -5.60 3.45
CA LEU A 384 22.58 -6.59 2.72
C LEU A 384 24.02 -6.09 2.59
N VAL A 385 24.97 -7.00 2.81
CA VAL A 385 26.40 -6.76 2.59
C VAL A 385 26.80 -7.08 1.14
N GLU A 386 25.80 -7.32 0.26
CA GLU A 386 26.05 -7.71 -1.11
C GLU A 386 26.56 -6.55 -1.97
N ASP A 387 27.42 -6.91 -2.91
CA ASP A 387 27.90 -5.99 -3.94
C ASP A 387 26.75 -5.52 -4.82
N MET A 388 26.51 -4.22 -4.87
CA MET A 388 25.49 -3.57 -5.72
C MET A 388 25.62 -3.99 -7.18
N GLN A 389 26.82 -4.31 -7.67
CA GLN A 389 27.08 -4.73 -9.04
C GLN A 389 26.46 -6.09 -9.40
N ARG A 390 26.03 -6.85 -8.39
CA ARG A 390 25.34 -8.13 -8.60
C ARG A 390 23.84 -8.00 -8.70
N LEU A 391 23.29 -6.83 -8.37
CA LEU A 391 21.84 -6.59 -8.39
C LEU A 391 21.40 -6.15 -9.78
N ARG A 392 20.40 -6.85 -10.31
CA ARG A 392 19.75 -6.55 -11.58
C ARG A 392 18.53 -5.67 -11.34
N VAL A 393 18.55 -4.46 -11.85
CA VAL A 393 17.46 -3.49 -11.69
C VAL A 393 16.73 -3.32 -13.01
N GLY A 394 15.47 -3.76 -13.03
CA GLY A 394 14.58 -3.56 -14.16
C GLY A 394 14.16 -2.11 -14.33
N TYR A 395 13.87 -1.69 -15.56
CA TYR A 395 13.15 -0.44 -15.82
C TYR A 395 12.08 -0.66 -16.89
N VAL A 396 10.92 -0.04 -16.71
CA VAL A 396 9.83 -0.14 -17.67
C VAL A 396 10.08 0.81 -18.83
N GLU A 397 10.08 0.29 -20.08
CA GLU A 397 10.10 1.11 -21.28
C GLU A 397 8.72 1.75 -21.49
N ASN A 398 8.64 3.06 -21.33
CA ASN A 398 7.40 3.83 -21.44
C ASN A 398 7.43 4.88 -22.54
N GLY A 399 8.24 4.65 -23.60
CA GLY A 399 8.43 5.57 -24.71
C GLY A 399 9.25 6.82 -24.41
N ARG A 400 9.70 6.99 -23.16
CA ARG A 400 10.63 8.08 -22.80
C ARG A 400 12.05 7.69 -23.16
N ASP A 401 12.82 8.65 -23.67
CA ASP A 401 14.25 8.46 -23.96
C ASP A 401 15.00 8.02 -22.70
N VAL A 402 15.45 6.77 -22.70
CA VAL A 402 16.15 6.14 -21.58
C VAL A 402 17.42 6.93 -21.19
N GLY A 403 18.05 7.60 -22.15
CA GLY A 403 19.24 8.45 -21.92
C GLY A 403 18.95 9.71 -21.12
N LYS A 404 17.70 10.18 -21.07
CA LYS A 404 17.26 11.39 -20.37
C LYS A 404 16.63 11.11 -19.01
N ARG A 405 16.55 9.85 -18.59
CA ARG A 405 15.99 9.46 -17.31
C ARG A 405 17.05 9.55 -16.21
N GLU A 406 17.01 10.62 -15.41
CA GLU A 406 17.99 10.91 -14.37
C GLU A 406 18.08 9.78 -13.33
N GLU A 407 16.94 9.15 -13.00
CA GLU A 407 16.91 8.02 -12.08
C GLU A 407 17.74 6.83 -12.60
N LEU A 408 17.72 6.56 -13.89
CA LEU A 408 18.50 5.48 -14.48
C LEU A 408 20.00 5.83 -14.57
N LYS A 409 20.32 7.12 -14.71
CA LYS A 409 21.71 7.59 -14.69
C LYS A 409 22.31 7.37 -13.29
N VAL A 410 21.63 7.81 -12.25
CA VAL A 410 22.07 7.61 -10.86
C VAL A 410 22.26 6.12 -10.56
N LEU A 411 21.33 5.26 -10.99
CA LEU A 411 21.44 3.81 -10.78
C LEU A 411 22.66 3.22 -11.49
N ARG A 412 22.99 3.66 -12.71
CA ARG A 412 24.23 3.23 -13.39
C ARG A 412 25.49 3.67 -12.65
N GLU A 413 25.50 4.91 -12.13
CA GLU A 413 26.62 5.43 -11.32
C GLU A 413 26.80 4.64 -10.01
N LEU A 414 25.71 4.09 -9.47
CA LEU A 414 25.75 3.17 -8.32
C LEU A 414 26.23 1.76 -8.69
N GLY A 415 26.43 1.45 -9.96
CA GLY A 415 27.02 0.22 -10.44
C GLY A 415 26.03 -0.94 -10.65
N VAL A 416 24.71 -0.71 -10.58
CA VAL A 416 23.73 -1.79 -10.82
C VAL A 416 23.56 -2.09 -12.30
N GLU A 417 23.26 -3.36 -12.64
CA GLU A 417 22.88 -3.76 -13.99
C GLU A 417 21.45 -3.32 -14.29
N LEU A 418 21.24 -2.53 -15.38
CA LEU A 418 19.93 -2.06 -15.81
C LEU A 418 19.38 -2.91 -16.96
N ILE A 419 18.19 -3.49 -16.76
CA ILE A 419 17.52 -4.41 -17.68
C ILE A 419 16.15 -3.84 -18.09
N PRO A 420 15.84 -3.68 -19.40
CA PRO A 420 14.50 -3.31 -19.82
C PRO A 420 13.51 -4.45 -19.51
N ILE A 421 12.34 -4.11 -18.98
CA ILE A 421 11.28 -5.05 -18.67
C ILE A 421 9.93 -4.54 -19.17
N GLU A 422 9.01 -5.47 -19.39
CA GLU A 422 7.61 -5.21 -19.69
C GLU A 422 6.73 -5.80 -18.58
N LEU A 423 5.76 -5.01 -18.10
CA LEU A 423 4.85 -5.43 -17.02
C LEU A 423 3.62 -6.14 -17.59
N PRO A 424 2.96 -7.03 -16.82
CA PRO A 424 1.81 -7.83 -17.28
C PRO A 424 0.62 -7.03 -17.81
N GLY A 425 0.52 -5.74 -17.54
CA GLY A 425 -0.60 -4.89 -17.92
C GLY A 425 -0.82 -4.75 -19.43
N SER A 426 0.17 -5.04 -20.26
CA SER A 426 0.03 -5.09 -21.73
C SER A 426 -0.77 -6.32 -22.20
N ASN A 427 -0.75 -7.42 -21.42
CA ASN A 427 -1.31 -8.71 -21.80
C ASN A 427 -2.65 -9.04 -21.14
N PHE A 428 -3.06 -8.27 -20.12
CA PHE A 428 -4.27 -8.54 -19.34
C PHE A 428 -5.05 -7.25 -19.05
N PRO A 429 -6.39 -7.32 -19.01
CA PRO A 429 -7.23 -6.22 -18.55
C PRO A 429 -7.12 -6.07 -17.02
N VAL A 430 -6.02 -5.47 -16.55
CA VAL A 430 -5.68 -5.39 -15.11
C VAL A 430 -6.62 -4.44 -14.36
N ALA A 431 -7.02 -3.32 -14.98
CA ALA A 431 -7.85 -2.32 -14.33
C ALA A 431 -9.20 -2.88 -13.83
N PRO A 432 -9.96 -3.68 -14.59
CA PRO A 432 -11.18 -4.32 -14.10
C PRO A 432 -11.00 -5.26 -12.92
N LEU A 433 -9.79 -5.78 -12.66
CA LEU A 433 -9.51 -6.65 -11.50
C LEU A 433 -9.61 -5.91 -10.16
N THR A 434 -9.70 -4.57 -10.16
CA THR A 434 -10.01 -3.80 -8.95
C THR A 434 -11.38 -4.15 -8.35
N MET A 435 -12.26 -4.80 -9.12
CA MET A 435 -13.49 -5.38 -8.61
C MET A 435 -13.28 -6.34 -7.43
N ILE A 436 -12.11 -6.98 -7.34
CA ILE A 436 -11.76 -7.85 -6.21
C ILE A 436 -11.77 -7.03 -4.91
N LEU A 437 -11.09 -5.88 -4.90
CA LEU A 437 -11.11 -4.96 -3.78
C LEU A 437 -12.53 -4.47 -3.48
N GLU A 438 -13.29 -4.07 -4.50
CA GLU A 438 -14.63 -3.51 -4.35
C GLU A 438 -15.59 -4.50 -3.70
N VAL A 439 -15.56 -5.77 -4.12
CA VAL A 439 -16.40 -6.85 -3.57
C VAL A 439 -15.97 -7.21 -2.15
N GLU A 440 -14.66 -7.33 -1.89
CA GLU A 440 -14.16 -7.61 -0.54
C GLU A 440 -14.50 -6.46 0.43
N ALA A 441 -14.36 -5.20 0.00
CA ALA A 441 -14.71 -4.03 0.80
C ALA A 441 -16.23 -3.96 1.07
N ALA A 442 -17.07 -4.23 0.07
CA ALA A 442 -18.52 -4.28 0.26
C ALA A 442 -18.91 -5.37 1.26
N THR A 443 -18.26 -6.54 1.19
CA THR A 443 -18.48 -7.64 2.14
C THR A 443 -18.04 -7.24 3.56
N ALA A 444 -16.92 -6.54 3.71
CA ALA A 444 -16.42 -6.10 5.02
C ALA A 444 -17.35 -5.07 5.70
N PHE A 445 -18.10 -4.32 4.91
CA PHE A 445 -19.00 -3.25 5.37
C PHE A 445 -20.46 -3.45 4.97
N ASP A 446 -20.89 -4.72 4.77
CA ASP A 446 -22.25 -5.05 4.36
C ASP A 446 -23.31 -4.59 5.38
N ASP A 447 -23.09 -4.84 6.67
CA ASP A 447 -24.00 -4.38 7.73
C ASP A 447 -24.15 -2.85 7.72
N LEU A 448 -23.05 -2.11 7.50
CA LEU A 448 -23.07 -0.66 7.40
C LEU A 448 -23.86 -0.20 6.16
N THR A 449 -23.67 -0.86 5.03
CA THR A 449 -24.40 -0.57 3.79
C THR A 449 -25.89 -0.81 3.97
N ARG A 450 -26.29 -1.92 4.58
CA ARG A 450 -27.71 -2.29 4.83
C ARG A 450 -28.37 -1.41 5.88
N SER A 451 -27.60 -0.90 6.86
CA SER A 451 -28.14 0.03 7.85
C SER A 451 -28.53 1.39 7.27
N GLY A 452 -28.01 1.74 6.08
CA GLY A 452 -28.20 3.05 5.46
C GLY A 452 -27.42 4.18 6.15
N ASN A 453 -26.70 3.94 7.23
CA ASN A 453 -25.88 4.93 7.94
C ASN A 453 -24.55 5.17 7.24
N THR A 454 -24.61 5.82 6.08
CA THR A 454 -23.46 5.96 5.16
C THR A 454 -22.99 7.40 4.97
N GLU A 455 -23.45 8.34 5.79
CA GLU A 455 -23.04 9.74 5.75
C GLU A 455 -21.55 9.90 6.07
N GLY A 456 -20.83 10.74 5.35
CA GLY A 456 -19.39 10.99 5.59
C GLY A 456 -18.42 9.88 5.16
N LEU A 457 -18.89 8.91 4.37
CA LEU A 457 -18.07 7.78 3.88
C LEU A 457 -17.47 7.99 2.49
N ASN A 458 -17.35 9.25 2.02
CA ASN A 458 -16.77 9.58 0.72
C ASN A 458 -17.52 8.88 -0.43
N ARG A 459 -16.82 8.11 -1.27
CA ARG A 459 -17.38 7.34 -2.39
C ARG A 459 -17.80 5.91 -2.04
N TRP A 460 -17.50 5.44 -0.84
CA TRP A 460 -17.76 4.07 -0.47
C TRP A 460 -19.21 3.62 -0.61
N PRO A 461 -20.22 4.44 -0.24
CA PRO A 461 -21.60 3.99 -0.35
C PRO A 461 -22.00 3.53 -1.76
N ASP A 462 -21.53 4.23 -2.80
CA ASP A 462 -21.82 3.85 -4.18
C ASP A 462 -21.01 2.63 -4.62
N VAL A 463 -19.76 2.52 -4.16
CA VAL A 463 -18.90 1.37 -4.42
C VAL A 463 -19.47 0.10 -3.79
N PHE A 464 -19.88 0.16 -2.52
CA PHE A 464 -20.47 -0.99 -1.81
C PHE A 464 -21.77 -1.45 -2.47
N ARG A 465 -22.70 -0.53 -2.72
CA ARG A 465 -23.97 -0.85 -3.38
C ARG A 465 -23.77 -1.43 -4.79
N LYS A 466 -22.83 -0.89 -5.57
CA LYS A 466 -22.50 -1.41 -6.90
C LYS A 466 -21.94 -2.82 -6.81
N ALA A 467 -21.09 -3.11 -5.83
CA ALA A 467 -20.44 -4.41 -5.67
C ALA A 467 -21.44 -5.54 -5.36
N GLU A 468 -22.61 -5.23 -4.78
CA GLU A 468 -23.70 -6.18 -4.56
C GLU A 468 -24.27 -6.78 -5.88
N PHE A 469 -24.05 -6.12 -6.99
CA PHE A 469 -24.46 -6.62 -8.32
C PHE A 469 -23.37 -7.44 -9.02
N VAL A 470 -22.22 -7.62 -8.40
CA VAL A 470 -21.16 -8.49 -8.92
C VAL A 470 -21.45 -9.94 -8.49
N THR A 471 -21.61 -10.83 -9.47
CA THR A 471 -21.90 -12.23 -9.14
C THR A 471 -20.66 -12.95 -8.61
N ALA A 472 -20.86 -13.97 -7.78
CA ALA A 472 -19.79 -14.83 -7.28
C ALA A 472 -18.96 -15.45 -8.42
N VAL A 473 -19.60 -15.75 -9.57
CA VAL A 473 -18.93 -16.30 -10.74
C VAL A 473 -17.91 -15.29 -11.30
N GLU A 474 -18.25 -14.01 -11.38
CA GLU A 474 -17.34 -12.99 -11.90
C GLU A 474 -16.23 -12.68 -10.90
N TYR A 475 -16.52 -12.64 -9.61
CA TYR A 475 -15.50 -12.50 -8.58
C TYR A 475 -14.47 -13.65 -8.61
N LEU A 476 -14.93 -14.91 -8.75
CA LEU A 476 -14.03 -16.06 -8.88
C LEU A 476 -13.25 -16.02 -10.20
N ARG A 477 -13.88 -15.60 -11.29
CA ARG A 477 -13.19 -15.38 -12.58
C ARG A 477 -12.09 -14.33 -12.46
N ALA A 478 -12.36 -13.20 -11.81
CA ALA A 478 -11.37 -12.15 -11.55
C ALA A 478 -10.17 -12.71 -10.76
N ASN A 479 -10.42 -13.51 -9.71
CA ASN A 479 -9.35 -14.15 -8.94
C ASN A 479 -8.56 -15.20 -9.76
N ARG A 480 -9.18 -15.91 -10.70
CA ARG A 480 -8.46 -16.80 -11.64
C ARG A 480 -7.57 -16.01 -12.61
N LEU A 481 -8.04 -14.87 -13.10
CA LEU A 481 -7.22 -13.95 -13.91
C LEU A 481 -6.09 -13.35 -13.10
N ARG A 482 -6.33 -12.97 -11.84
CA ARG A 482 -5.28 -12.56 -10.91
C ARG A 482 -4.17 -13.60 -10.80
N THR A 483 -4.50 -14.89 -10.78
CA THR A 483 -3.49 -15.97 -10.79
C THR A 483 -2.61 -15.91 -12.04
N LEU A 484 -3.16 -15.60 -13.22
CA LEU A 484 -2.37 -15.44 -14.44
C LEU A 484 -1.46 -14.21 -14.36
N VAL A 485 -1.98 -13.07 -13.89
CA VAL A 485 -1.17 -11.86 -13.67
C VAL A 485 -0.03 -12.10 -12.69
N MET A 486 -0.27 -12.87 -11.63
CA MET A 486 0.77 -13.29 -10.66
C MET A 486 1.86 -14.13 -11.31
N ARG A 487 1.51 -15.08 -12.19
CA ARG A 487 2.47 -15.91 -12.94
C ARG A 487 3.32 -15.08 -13.89
N GLU A 488 2.70 -14.16 -14.63
CA GLU A 488 3.44 -13.28 -15.53
C GLU A 488 4.36 -12.33 -14.75
N MET A 489 3.90 -11.78 -13.65
CA MET A 489 4.74 -10.95 -12.80
C MET A 489 5.93 -11.73 -12.23
N GLU A 490 5.74 -13.00 -11.87
CA GLU A 490 6.83 -13.89 -11.46
C GLU A 490 7.84 -14.09 -12.61
N ASN A 491 7.38 -14.25 -13.86
CA ASN A 491 8.26 -14.36 -15.05
C ASN A 491 9.10 -13.08 -15.24
N VAL A 492 8.50 -11.90 -15.04
CA VAL A 492 9.22 -10.63 -15.07
C VAL A 492 10.27 -10.58 -13.96
N MET A 493 9.87 -10.90 -12.74
CA MET A 493 10.74 -10.82 -11.57
C MET A 493 11.85 -11.88 -11.53
N ARG A 494 11.79 -12.93 -12.33
CA ARG A 494 12.95 -13.84 -12.54
C ARG A 494 14.10 -13.18 -13.29
N GLN A 495 13.84 -12.18 -14.10
CA GLN A 495 14.85 -11.48 -14.89
C GLN A 495 15.62 -10.44 -14.05
N VAL A 496 14.98 -9.88 -13.02
CA VAL A 496 15.49 -8.76 -12.22
C VAL A 496 15.28 -9.02 -10.73
N ASP A 497 16.03 -8.37 -9.88
CA ASP A 497 15.88 -8.48 -8.42
C ASP A 497 14.87 -7.44 -7.89
N LEU A 498 14.76 -6.32 -8.59
CA LEU A 498 13.77 -5.28 -8.41
C LEU A 498 13.65 -4.47 -9.71
N TYR A 499 12.66 -3.61 -9.81
CA TYR A 499 12.58 -2.64 -10.91
C TYR A 499 12.20 -1.23 -10.39
N VAL A 500 12.48 -0.23 -11.22
CA VAL A 500 12.28 1.18 -10.91
C VAL A 500 11.24 1.82 -11.82
N GLY A 501 10.36 2.64 -11.22
CA GLY A 501 9.29 3.34 -11.93
C GLY A 501 8.15 2.41 -12.34
N GLY A 502 7.23 2.95 -13.11
CA GLY A 502 6.03 2.26 -13.57
C GLY A 502 4.75 2.90 -13.04
N ASN A 503 3.66 2.76 -13.78
CA ASN A 503 2.30 3.06 -13.31
C ASN A 503 1.61 1.74 -12.99
N ASP A 504 2.07 1.07 -11.94
CA ASP A 504 1.84 -0.33 -11.70
C ASP A 504 1.13 -0.64 -10.36
N LEU A 505 0.56 0.37 -9.71
CA LEU A 505 -0.09 0.20 -8.41
C LEU A 505 -1.14 -0.91 -8.40
N VAL A 506 -1.93 -1.04 -9.46
CA VAL A 506 -2.96 -2.09 -9.54
C VAL A 506 -2.28 -3.47 -9.62
N ILE A 507 -1.29 -3.63 -10.52
CA ILE A 507 -0.56 -4.90 -10.70
C ILE A 507 0.11 -5.31 -9.40
N THR A 508 0.91 -4.43 -8.81
CA THR A 508 1.72 -4.76 -7.63
C THR A 508 0.88 -5.00 -6.37
N ASN A 509 -0.28 -4.36 -6.24
CA ASN A 509 -1.22 -4.64 -5.16
C ASN A 509 -1.98 -5.95 -5.37
N LEU A 510 -2.39 -6.28 -6.61
CA LEU A 510 -3.01 -7.57 -6.95
C LEU A 510 -2.05 -8.75 -6.79
N THR A 511 -0.77 -8.56 -7.10
CA THR A 511 0.24 -9.62 -7.04
C THR A 511 1.00 -9.69 -5.71
N GLY A 512 0.80 -8.70 -4.84
CA GLY A 512 1.36 -8.67 -3.49
C GLY A 512 2.83 -8.26 -3.39
N HIS A 513 3.44 -7.69 -4.45
CA HIS A 513 4.86 -7.31 -4.47
C HIS A 513 5.17 -6.13 -3.56
N PRO A 514 6.35 -6.12 -2.90
CA PRO A 514 6.78 -5.02 -2.05
C PRO A 514 7.19 -3.81 -2.89
N THR A 515 6.92 -2.61 -2.39
CA THR A 515 7.29 -1.35 -3.06
C THR A 515 7.84 -0.36 -2.04
N VAL A 516 8.97 0.27 -2.36
CA VAL A 516 9.47 1.47 -1.70
C VAL A 516 9.11 2.67 -2.58
N VAL A 517 8.48 3.67 -1.99
CA VAL A 517 8.31 4.99 -2.58
C VAL A 517 9.19 5.98 -1.85
N LEU A 518 9.87 6.86 -2.56
CA LEU A 518 10.74 7.89 -1.98
C LEU A 518 10.72 9.18 -2.81
N PRO A 519 10.99 10.36 -2.20
CA PRO A 519 11.07 11.61 -2.92
C PRO A 519 12.26 11.61 -3.90
N ASN A 520 12.01 12.10 -5.12
CA ASN A 520 12.94 12.02 -6.25
C ASN A 520 13.24 13.40 -6.87
N GLY A 521 12.52 14.42 -6.47
CA GLY A 521 12.68 15.78 -7.00
C GLY A 521 11.51 16.66 -6.59
N PHE A 522 11.36 17.76 -7.32
CA PHE A 522 10.30 18.75 -7.10
C PHE A 522 9.78 19.26 -8.44
N GLU A 523 8.51 19.61 -8.45
CA GLU A 523 7.87 20.29 -9.56
C GLU A 523 7.15 21.56 -9.08
N GLN A 524 6.79 22.44 -10.01
CA GLN A 524 5.89 23.57 -9.73
C GLN A 524 4.46 23.15 -10.07
N ARG A 525 3.56 23.25 -9.10
CA ARG A 525 2.14 23.02 -9.28
C ARG A 525 1.38 24.22 -8.76
N ASP A 526 0.67 24.93 -9.65
CA ASP A 526 -0.04 26.17 -9.32
C ASP A 526 0.84 27.21 -8.60
N GLY A 527 2.10 27.31 -9.02
CA GLY A 527 3.08 28.23 -8.44
C GLY A 527 3.68 27.81 -7.09
N VAL A 528 3.33 26.62 -6.59
CA VAL A 528 3.87 26.06 -5.36
C VAL A 528 4.85 24.91 -5.68
N ARG A 529 6.02 24.93 -5.04
CA ARG A 529 7.00 23.83 -5.14
C ARG A 529 6.52 22.63 -4.35
N VAL A 530 6.25 21.53 -5.04
CA VAL A 530 5.78 20.27 -4.44
C VAL A 530 6.70 19.10 -4.80
N PRO A 531 6.82 18.08 -3.93
CA PRO A 531 7.68 16.94 -4.21
C PRO A 531 7.14 16.06 -5.33
N THR A 532 8.07 15.41 -6.04
CA THR A 532 7.83 14.25 -6.89
C THR A 532 8.47 13.02 -6.29
N SER A 533 8.06 11.84 -6.69
CA SER A 533 8.58 10.59 -6.15
C SER A 533 8.91 9.55 -7.21
N LEU A 534 9.69 8.58 -6.79
CA LEU A 534 10.04 7.38 -7.53
C LEU A 534 9.66 6.16 -6.73
N THR A 535 9.23 5.10 -7.42
CA THR A 535 8.96 3.80 -6.82
C THR A 535 10.00 2.77 -7.26
N PHE A 536 10.37 1.92 -6.30
CA PHE A 536 11.13 0.69 -6.53
C PHE A 536 10.24 -0.48 -6.10
N THR A 537 10.13 -1.50 -6.94
CA THR A 537 9.32 -2.69 -6.65
C THR A 537 10.21 -3.92 -6.66
N GLY A 538 10.21 -4.68 -5.58
CA GLY A 538 11.04 -5.87 -5.38
C GLY A 538 10.32 -7.18 -5.69
N ARG A 539 11.09 -8.28 -5.73
CA ARG A 539 10.53 -9.64 -5.70
C ARG A 539 9.70 -9.84 -4.43
N LEU A 540 8.77 -10.78 -4.47
CA LEU A 540 8.08 -11.22 -3.27
C LEU A 540 9.10 -11.68 -2.21
N PHE A 541 8.98 -11.15 -0.99
CA PHE A 541 9.90 -11.36 0.13
C PHE A 541 11.33 -10.85 -0.11
N GLY A 542 11.53 -10.00 -1.13
CA GLY A 542 12.81 -9.40 -1.50
C GLY A 542 13.05 -8.01 -0.90
N GLU A 543 12.43 -7.69 0.24
CA GLU A 543 12.54 -6.36 0.87
C GLU A 543 13.99 -5.95 1.15
N ALA A 544 14.87 -6.89 1.43
CA ALA A 544 16.27 -6.59 1.74
C ALA A 544 17.02 -6.00 0.53
N ALA A 545 16.94 -6.63 -0.65
CA ALA A 545 17.52 -6.11 -1.89
C ALA A 545 16.86 -4.79 -2.31
N LEU A 546 15.53 -4.73 -2.20
CA LEU A 546 14.74 -3.54 -2.50
C LEU A 546 15.19 -2.33 -1.68
N LEU A 547 15.29 -2.48 -0.35
CA LEU A 547 15.72 -1.42 0.56
C LEU A 547 17.18 -1.03 0.32
N THR A 548 18.06 -1.99 -0.01
CA THR A 548 19.48 -1.72 -0.27
C THR A 548 19.66 -0.77 -1.47
N VAL A 549 19.01 -1.07 -2.60
CA VAL A 549 19.10 -0.21 -3.80
C VAL A 549 18.40 1.14 -3.57
N ALA A 550 17.22 1.12 -2.97
CA ALA A 550 16.46 2.35 -2.71
C ALA A 550 17.20 3.28 -1.74
N GLU A 551 17.88 2.74 -0.71
CA GLU A 551 18.71 3.52 0.21
C GLU A 551 19.92 4.13 -0.48
N ALA A 552 20.65 3.35 -1.27
CA ALA A 552 21.80 3.85 -2.01
C ALA A 552 21.39 4.98 -2.97
N TYR A 553 20.27 4.82 -3.68
CA TYR A 553 19.70 5.85 -4.52
C TYR A 553 19.31 7.10 -3.73
N GLN A 554 18.64 6.94 -2.60
CA GLN A 554 18.21 8.04 -1.74
C GLN A 554 19.40 8.84 -1.20
N ARG A 555 20.48 8.17 -0.80
CA ARG A 555 21.73 8.81 -0.34
C ARG A 555 22.46 9.53 -1.47
N ALA A 556 22.46 8.98 -2.68
CA ALA A 556 23.10 9.62 -3.82
C ALA A 556 22.38 10.91 -4.23
N THR A 557 21.06 10.97 -4.11
CA THR A 557 20.25 12.12 -4.55
C THR A 557 19.99 13.16 -3.45
N ASN A 558 19.93 12.75 -2.18
CA ASN A 558 19.68 13.60 -1.01
C ASN A 558 18.37 14.44 -1.07
N VAL A 559 17.44 14.11 -1.94
CA VAL A 559 16.16 14.84 -2.10
C VAL A 559 15.33 14.79 -0.82
N HIS A 560 15.37 13.67 -0.09
CA HIS A 560 14.65 13.44 1.16
C HIS A 560 15.05 14.35 2.33
N LEU A 561 16.19 15.05 2.22
CA LEU A 561 16.66 16.01 3.23
C LEU A 561 15.95 17.36 3.13
N GLN A 562 15.22 17.59 2.02
CA GLN A 562 14.42 18.81 1.87
C GLN A 562 13.24 18.79 2.84
N ARG A 563 12.88 19.96 3.36
CA ARG A 563 11.80 20.14 4.33
C ARG A 563 10.69 20.97 3.70
N PRO A 564 9.41 20.72 4.06
CA PRO A 564 8.32 21.59 3.65
C PRO A 564 8.54 23.01 4.20
N PRO A 565 7.93 24.04 3.59
CA PRO A 565 7.92 25.39 4.16
C PRO A 565 7.46 25.30 5.61
N VAL A 566 8.13 26.05 6.48
CA VAL A 566 7.83 26.05 7.92
C VAL A 566 6.33 26.30 8.07
N ILE A 567 5.64 25.38 8.75
CA ILE A 567 4.28 25.61 9.20
C ILE A 567 4.43 26.79 10.14
N ALA A 568 3.95 27.96 9.69
CA ALA A 568 4.27 29.24 10.30
C ALA A 568 4.04 29.22 11.81
N ASP A 569 4.95 29.87 12.50
CA ASP A 569 4.94 30.02 13.96
C ASP A 569 3.63 30.62 14.50
#